data_d6444f52a07cd7a55f4601c4c18b4e3c
#
_entry.id   d6444f52a07cd7a55f4601c4c18b4e3c
#
_cell.length_a   1.000
_cell.length_b   1.000
_cell.length_c   1.000
_cell.angle_alpha   90.00
_cell.angle_beta   90.00
_cell.angle_gamma   90.00
#
_symmetry.space_group_name_H-M   'P 1'
#
loop_
_entity.id
_entity.type
_entity.pdbx_description
1 polymer ?
#
loop_
_entity_poly.entity_id
_entity_poly.type
_entity_poly.pdbx_seq_one_letter_code
_entity_poly.pdbx_strand_id
1 'polypeptide(L)'
;MMSYRHFFGRIIRVFYCFFYARYYITDKENLSYRMEIGFVMDKKSEQLMRKLKFIAEARKNNYPNAENFAKKLSLYADEDGEPFGCSPRTVARDIKDLIEVHKAPLEYDAANRGYYLRDPGWEFNVPVFEEDFISMSLLGTRLATDILPAPLNQDVDNAIAQTLATNTSEFFDTAMIESILCASGIKASIDPEIFKDIFDAWRKKQVICLTYRNPRGEVAEHTFEPHIIAFHRGIWYVKGYKYGTKEIRLYAIQRITGLHGGIDCFETDKKLLENTRKKGLFNYEKIAGIKLHCDASIAFYIYEQQKKFKSKIERLDDDSLIVTLNPTVEHEVVRWILAEAGRIQVLEPKSLRKKIRDAGKNIYTQNS
;
A
#
# COMPACT_ATOMS: atom_id res chain seq x y z
N MET A 1 -4.58 23.97 -13.35
CA MET A 1 -4.80 22.53 -13.63
C MET A 1 -3.60 21.75 -13.12
N MET A 2 -3.55 21.41 -11.83
CA MET A 2 -2.45 20.61 -11.23
C MET A 2 -2.61 19.15 -11.66
N SER A 3 -1.52 18.59 -12.17
CA SER A 3 -1.45 17.23 -12.71
C SER A 3 -1.83 16.19 -11.64
N TYR A 4 -2.75 15.28 -11.95
CA TYR A 4 -3.16 14.11 -11.14
C TYR A 4 -1.99 13.27 -10.60
N ARG A 5 -0.82 13.31 -11.21
CA ARG A 5 0.41 12.66 -10.72
C ARG A 5 0.91 13.26 -9.39
N HIS A 6 0.70 14.56 -9.17
CA HIS A 6 1.08 15.21 -7.90
C HIS A 6 0.10 14.86 -6.77
N PHE A 7 -1.18 14.67 -7.09
CA PHE A 7 -2.22 14.34 -6.11
C PHE A 7 -2.05 12.93 -5.53
N PHE A 8 -1.90 11.91 -6.39
CA PHE A 8 -1.66 10.52 -5.93
C PHE A 8 -0.33 10.36 -5.19
N GLY A 9 0.70 11.06 -5.64
CA GLY A 9 1.99 11.08 -4.98
C GLY A 9 1.93 11.62 -3.54
N ARG A 10 1.09 12.62 -3.27
CA ARG A 10 0.91 13.20 -1.93
C ARG A 10 0.13 12.26 -0.99
N ILE A 11 -0.91 11.58 -1.45
CA ILE A 11 -1.69 10.63 -0.63
C ILE A 11 -0.80 9.48 -0.12
N ILE A 12 0.06 8.93 -0.97
CA ILE A 12 0.98 7.85 -0.57
C ILE A 12 2.02 8.35 0.45
N ARG A 13 2.48 9.60 0.36
CA ARG A 13 3.38 10.23 1.35
C ARG A 13 2.77 10.29 2.74
N VAL A 14 1.49 10.61 2.83
CA VAL A 14 0.74 10.76 4.08
C VAL A 14 0.64 9.41 4.82
N PHE A 15 0.29 8.34 4.12
CA PHE A 15 0.27 6.99 4.71
C PHE A 15 1.65 6.56 5.25
N TYR A 16 2.71 6.93 4.55
CA TYR A 16 4.07 6.57 4.94
C TYR A 16 4.52 7.28 6.22
N CYS A 17 4.24 8.57 6.37
CA CYS A 17 4.64 9.33 7.56
C CYS A 17 3.86 8.90 8.82
N PHE A 18 2.56 8.59 8.72
CA PHE A 18 1.74 8.21 9.88
C PHE A 18 2.10 6.82 10.43
N PHE A 19 2.34 5.85 9.57
CA PHE A 19 2.82 4.54 9.97
C PHE A 19 4.27 4.58 10.49
N TYR A 20 5.11 5.40 9.90
CA TYR A 20 6.52 5.46 10.23
C TYR A 20 6.79 6.20 11.56
N ALA A 21 6.09 7.27 11.85
CA ALA A 21 6.25 8.01 13.11
C ALA A 21 5.84 7.15 14.32
N ARG A 22 4.74 6.39 14.24
CA ARG A 22 4.29 5.50 15.32
C ARG A 22 5.16 4.25 15.46
N TYR A 23 5.73 3.77 14.36
CA TYR A 23 6.62 2.60 14.35
C TYR A 23 8.01 2.90 14.93
N TYR A 24 8.53 4.11 14.75
CA TYR A 24 9.81 4.51 15.31
C TYR A 24 9.81 4.70 16.84
N ILE A 25 8.63 4.95 17.40
CA ILE A 25 8.50 5.22 18.85
C ILE A 25 8.38 3.93 19.66
N THR A 26 7.95 2.82 19.09
CA THR A 26 7.58 1.61 19.85
C THR A 26 8.43 0.36 19.63
N ASP A 27 9.29 0.28 18.61
CA ASP A 27 9.99 -0.98 18.32
C ASP A 27 11.51 -0.88 18.35
N LYS A 28 12.12 -1.63 19.25
CA LYS A 28 13.56 -1.58 19.58
C LYS A 28 14.48 -2.32 18.61
N GLU A 29 14.00 -3.07 17.63
CA GLU A 29 14.86 -4.07 16.96
C GLU A 29 14.91 -4.10 15.42
N ASN A 30 14.17 -3.29 14.64
CA ASN A 30 14.22 -3.45 13.17
C ASN A 30 14.23 -2.15 12.37
N LEU A 31 15.43 -1.72 11.99
CA LEU A 31 15.75 -0.52 11.21
C LEU A 31 15.86 -0.77 9.69
N SER A 32 15.33 -1.87 9.14
CA SER A 32 15.56 -2.24 7.74
C SER A 32 14.29 -2.39 6.90
N TYR A 33 13.41 -1.38 6.88
CA TYR A 33 12.32 -1.36 5.90
C TYR A 33 12.27 -0.04 5.15
N ARG A 34 12.77 -0.06 3.92
CA ARG A 34 12.58 0.99 2.94
C ARG A 34 11.89 0.41 1.71
N MET A 35 10.71 0.94 1.39
CA MET A 35 10.11 0.67 0.08
C MET A 35 10.79 1.55 -0.98
N GLU A 36 11.35 0.92 -2.00
CA GLU A 36 11.67 1.56 -3.27
C GLU A 36 10.38 1.98 -4.00
N ILE A 37 9.86 3.13 -3.62
CA ILE A 37 9.05 3.93 -4.51
C ILE A 37 9.96 5.10 -4.81
N GLY A 38 10.32 5.33 -6.07
CA GLY A 38 11.12 6.48 -6.51
C GLY A 38 10.41 7.79 -6.19
N PHE A 39 10.53 8.22 -4.96
CA PHE A 39 9.84 9.34 -4.38
C PHE A 39 10.87 10.41 -4.06
N VAL A 40 10.87 11.49 -4.81
CA VAL A 40 11.60 12.70 -4.45
C VAL A 40 10.86 13.34 -3.28
N MET A 41 11.39 13.19 -2.06
CA MET A 41 10.90 13.89 -0.88
C MET A 41 11.17 15.39 -1.03
N ASP A 42 10.24 16.24 -0.59
CA ASP A 42 10.54 17.66 -0.52
C ASP A 42 11.53 17.96 0.64
N LYS A 43 12.20 19.11 0.56
CA LYS A 43 13.24 19.49 1.54
C LYS A 43 12.74 19.54 2.99
N LYS A 44 11.45 19.88 3.23
CA LYS A 44 10.87 19.95 4.57
C LYS A 44 10.67 18.55 5.14
N SER A 45 10.17 17.61 4.34
CA SER A 45 10.01 16.21 4.72
C SER A 45 11.34 15.53 5.01
N GLU A 46 12.38 15.82 4.20
CA GLU A 46 13.75 15.34 4.47
C GLU A 46 14.29 15.86 5.79
N GLN A 47 14.11 17.15 6.08
CA GLN A 47 14.52 17.75 7.34
C GLN A 47 13.80 17.11 8.54
N LEU A 48 12.49 16.92 8.45
CA LEU A 48 11.71 16.27 9.51
C LEU A 48 12.21 14.83 9.76
N MET A 49 12.43 14.06 8.72
CA MET A 49 12.94 12.69 8.84
C MET A 49 14.33 12.66 9.47
N ARG A 50 15.23 13.58 9.15
CA ARG A 50 16.54 13.68 9.80
C ARG A 50 16.42 13.97 11.29
N LYS A 51 15.56 14.94 11.68
CA LYS A 51 15.30 15.27 13.09
C LYS A 51 14.76 14.07 13.87
N LEU A 52 13.76 13.35 13.33
CA LEU A 52 13.19 12.15 13.94
C LEU A 52 14.25 11.05 14.14
N LYS A 53 15.06 10.79 13.12
CA LYS A 53 16.15 9.79 13.19
C LYS A 53 17.19 10.21 14.24
N PHE A 54 17.56 11.50 14.30
CA PHE A 54 18.52 12.01 15.31
C PHE A 54 18.01 11.80 16.73
N ILE A 55 16.75 12.15 17.00
CA ILE A 55 16.13 11.94 18.33
C ILE A 55 16.09 10.45 18.68
N ALA A 56 15.75 9.58 17.72
CA ALA A 56 15.72 8.14 17.94
C ALA A 56 17.11 7.58 18.35
N GLU A 57 18.18 8.06 17.72
CA GLU A 57 19.54 7.69 18.07
C GLU A 57 19.95 8.23 19.47
N ALA A 58 19.62 9.50 19.74
CA ALA A 58 19.90 10.12 21.04
C ALA A 58 19.15 9.42 22.19
N ARG A 59 17.90 9.00 21.96
CA ARG A 59 17.09 8.24 22.93
C ARG A 59 17.66 6.86 23.26
N LYS A 60 18.33 6.23 22.29
CA LYS A 60 19.01 4.93 22.46
C LYS A 60 20.38 5.07 23.12
N ASN A 61 20.79 6.26 23.50
CA ASN A 61 22.14 6.58 24.00
C ASN A 61 23.25 6.17 23.03
N ASN A 62 22.99 6.32 21.71
CA ASN A 62 23.98 6.09 20.67
C ASN A 62 24.88 7.32 20.45
N TYR A 63 24.70 8.37 21.22
CA TYR A 63 25.47 9.61 21.25
C TYR A 63 25.73 10.20 19.85
N PRO A 64 24.68 10.46 19.04
CA PRO A 64 24.88 11.05 17.72
C PRO A 64 25.43 12.47 17.85
N ASN A 65 26.33 12.83 16.93
CA ASN A 65 26.79 14.22 16.70
C ASN A 65 26.67 14.56 15.21
N ALA A 66 26.95 15.81 14.86
CA ALA A 66 26.77 16.27 13.48
C ALA A 66 27.57 15.45 12.46
N GLU A 67 28.81 15.05 12.80
CA GLU A 67 29.70 14.34 11.89
C GLU A 67 29.33 12.86 11.74
N ASN A 68 29.23 12.14 12.88
CA ASN A 68 28.93 10.70 12.86
C ASN A 68 27.53 10.42 12.32
N PHE A 69 26.56 11.29 12.61
CA PHE A 69 25.21 11.13 12.12
C PHE A 69 25.07 11.44 10.62
N ALA A 70 25.75 12.49 10.12
CA ALA A 70 25.80 12.77 8.68
C ALA A 70 26.44 11.59 7.92
N LYS A 71 27.54 11.02 8.44
CA LYS A 71 28.18 9.83 7.87
C LYS A 71 27.26 8.62 7.90
N LYS A 72 26.53 8.41 8.99
CA LYS A 72 25.54 7.32 9.10
C LYS A 72 24.40 7.46 8.09
N LEU A 73 23.90 8.68 7.87
CA LEU A 73 22.89 8.97 6.85
C LEU A 73 23.39 8.67 5.42
N SER A 74 24.65 8.97 5.13
CA SER A 74 25.24 8.67 3.83
C SER A 74 25.36 7.17 3.56
N LEU A 75 25.67 6.35 4.59
CA LEU A 75 25.72 4.90 4.47
C LEU A 75 24.34 4.28 4.18
N TYR A 76 23.27 4.84 4.74
CA TYR A 76 21.90 4.41 4.38
C TYR A 76 21.52 4.76 2.93
N ALA A 77 22.15 5.76 2.34
CA ALA A 77 21.96 6.16 0.95
C ALA A 77 22.49 5.11 -0.04
N ASP A 78 23.63 4.50 0.27
CA ASP A 78 24.31 3.55 -0.63
C ASP A 78 23.58 2.20 -0.74
N GLU A 79 22.85 1.80 0.30
CA GLU A 79 22.09 0.54 0.31
C GLU A 79 20.74 0.62 -0.44
N ASP A 80 20.17 1.82 -0.58
CA ASP A 80 18.79 2.03 -1.07
C ASP A 80 18.68 2.93 -2.32
N GLY A 81 19.77 3.44 -2.88
CA GLY A 81 19.81 4.11 -4.20
C GLY A 81 19.39 5.58 -4.28
N GLU A 82 18.92 6.20 -3.16
CA GLU A 82 18.57 7.63 -3.10
C GLU A 82 19.27 8.31 -1.91
N PRO A 83 20.03 9.41 -2.13
CA PRO A 83 20.85 9.98 -1.09
C PRO A 83 20.03 10.76 -0.05
N PHE A 84 19.87 10.22 1.16
CA PHE A 84 19.57 11.01 2.36
C PHE A 84 20.83 11.75 2.88
N GLY A 85 21.91 11.69 2.12
CA GLY A 85 23.17 12.29 2.49
C GLY A 85 23.03 13.80 2.68
N CYS A 86 23.41 14.28 3.84
CA CYS A 86 23.49 15.71 4.12
C CYS A 86 24.84 16.05 4.76
N SER A 87 25.22 17.33 4.66
CA SER A 87 26.46 17.79 5.30
C SER A 87 26.35 17.81 6.81
N PRO A 88 27.48 17.63 7.56
CA PRO A 88 27.50 17.83 9.01
C PRO A 88 26.95 19.20 9.45
N ARG A 89 27.15 20.23 8.63
CA ARG A 89 26.61 21.58 8.88
C ARG A 89 25.06 21.59 8.84
N THR A 90 24.46 20.79 7.98
CA THR A 90 22.98 20.62 7.92
C THR A 90 22.48 19.96 9.18
N VAL A 91 23.14 18.87 9.63
CA VAL A 91 22.80 18.17 10.88
C VAL A 91 22.96 19.10 12.09
N ALA A 92 24.05 19.88 12.18
CA ALA A 92 24.27 20.82 13.26
C ALA A 92 23.15 21.87 13.35
N ARG A 93 22.62 22.33 12.19
CA ARG A 93 21.47 23.23 12.15
C ARG A 93 20.20 22.55 12.64
N ASP A 94 19.98 21.30 12.23
CA ASP A 94 18.81 20.51 12.67
C ASP A 94 18.87 20.25 14.19
N ILE A 95 20.06 19.99 14.77
CA ILE A 95 20.24 19.84 16.23
C ILE A 95 19.92 21.15 16.97
N LYS A 96 20.45 22.27 16.46
CA LYS A 96 20.16 23.58 17.01
C LYS A 96 18.67 23.89 17.01
N ASP A 97 18.00 23.59 15.90
CA ASP A 97 16.56 23.78 15.75
C ASP A 97 15.75 22.88 16.72
N LEU A 98 16.17 21.63 16.91
CA LEU A 98 15.58 20.72 17.91
C LEU A 98 15.67 21.31 19.32
N ILE A 99 16.80 21.89 19.71
CA ILE A 99 17.01 22.45 21.04
C ILE A 99 16.28 23.78 21.19
N GLU A 100 16.45 24.71 20.26
CA GLU A 100 15.97 26.09 20.40
C GLU A 100 14.47 26.25 20.09
N VAL A 101 13.99 25.61 19.03
CA VAL A 101 12.60 25.73 18.59
C VAL A 101 11.72 24.67 19.26
N HIS A 102 12.13 23.40 19.17
CA HIS A 102 11.31 22.28 19.65
C HIS A 102 11.54 21.95 21.12
N LYS A 103 12.48 22.65 21.80
CA LYS A 103 12.79 22.47 23.23
C LYS A 103 13.14 21.02 23.57
N ALA A 104 13.75 20.30 22.64
CA ALA A 104 14.19 18.94 22.87
C ALA A 104 15.25 18.92 24.02
N PRO A 105 15.10 18.07 25.05
CA PRO A 105 16.03 17.97 26.15
C PRO A 105 17.29 17.18 25.75
N LEU A 106 17.95 17.65 24.68
CA LEU A 106 19.20 17.09 24.18
C LEU A 106 20.37 17.71 24.95
N GLU A 107 21.18 16.85 25.57
CA GLU A 107 22.41 17.25 26.26
C GLU A 107 23.62 16.62 25.57
N TYR A 108 24.72 17.37 25.54
CA TYR A 108 25.97 16.89 24.95
C TYR A 108 26.83 16.20 26.01
N ASP A 109 27.16 14.95 25.77
CA ASP A 109 28.10 14.17 26.60
C ASP A 109 29.50 14.30 26.03
N ALA A 110 30.41 14.92 26.79
CA ALA A 110 31.80 15.14 26.38
C ALA A 110 32.61 13.83 26.31
N ALA A 111 32.30 12.85 27.17
CA ALA A 111 32.98 11.57 27.18
C ALA A 111 32.68 10.74 25.95
N ASN A 112 31.42 10.70 25.56
CA ASN A 112 30.94 9.97 24.38
C ASN A 112 30.94 10.85 23.10
N ARG A 113 31.27 12.11 23.20
CA ARG A 113 31.37 13.09 22.10
C ARG A 113 30.08 13.18 21.25
N GLY A 114 28.89 13.14 21.87
CA GLY A 114 27.64 13.18 21.20
C GLY A 114 26.47 13.56 22.10
N TYR A 115 25.29 13.68 21.51
CA TYR A 115 24.08 14.06 22.21
C TYR A 115 23.32 12.84 22.71
N TYR A 116 22.68 12.99 23.87
CA TYR A 116 21.71 12.05 24.40
C TYR A 116 20.43 12.79 24.80
N LEU A 117 19.32 12.07 24.95
CA LEU A 117 18.07 12.63 25.39
C LEU A 117 17.94 12.46 26.91
N ARG A 118 18.05 13.58 27.66
CA ARG A 118 17.99 13.57 29.13
C ARG A 118 16.68 13.00 29.67
N ASP A 119 15.55 13.30 28.98
CA ASP A 119 14.22 12.76 29.27
C ASP A 119 13.80 11.78 28.16
N PRO A 120 13.91 10.47 28.38
CA PRO A 120 13.49 9.47 27.40
C PRO A 120 11.98 9.50 27.09
N GLY A 121 11.16 10.04 28.02
CA GLY A 121 9.71 10.22 27.83
C GLY A 121 9.33 11.45 27.02
N TRP A 122 10.29 12.35 26.73
CA TRP A 122 9.99 13.52 25.90
C TRP A 122 9.57 13.09 24.48
N GLU A 123 8.45 13.65 24.04
CA GLU A 123 7.95 13.40 22.69
C GLU A 123 8.22 14.60 21.78
N PHE A 124 8.70 14.31 20.58
CA PHE A 124 8.87 15.30 19.55
C PHE A 124 7.49 15.68 19.01
N ASN A 125 6.94 16.77 19.53
CA ASN A 125 5.77 17.38 18.92
C ASN A 125 6.18 17.91 17.55
N VAL A 126 5.91 17.12 16.53
CA VAL A 126 6.07 17.56 15.15
C VAL A 126 5.23 18.83 14.99
N PRO A 127 5.81 19.96 14.51
CA PRO A 127 5.02 21.15 14.27
C PRO A 127 3.79 20.77 13.46
N VAL A 128 2.64 21.26 13.88
CA VAL A 128 1.33 21.05 13.27
C VAL A 128 1.51 20.84 11.78
N PHE A 129 1.24 19.63 11.31
CA PHE A 129 1.31 19.34 9.89
C PHE A 129 0.46 20.39 9.18
N GLU A 130 0.95 20.94 8.08
CA GLU A 130 0.18 21.86 7.25
C GLU A 130 -1.23 21.28 7.10
N GLU A 131 -2.27 22.09 7.19
CA GLU A 131 -3.69 21.66 7.14
C GLU A 131 -3.95 20.66 5.99
N ASP A 132 -3.29 20.86 4.86
CA ASP A 132 -3.29 19.92 3.72
C ASP A 132 -2.82 18.51 4.10
N PHE A 133 -1.84 18.39 4.99
CA PHE A 133 -1.30 17.08 5.39
C PHE A 133 -2.29 16.32 6.28
N ILE A 134 -2.91 17.01 7.24
CA ILE A 134 -3.93 16.44 8.12
C ILE A 134 -5.12 16.00 7.26
N SER A 135 -5.58 16.86 6.36
CA SER A 135 -6.67 16.59 5.42
C SER A 135 -6.44 15.34 4.61
N MET A 136 -5.25 15.23 4.00
CA MET A 136 -4.91 14.08 3.17
C MET A 136 -4.75 12.80 4.00
N SER A 137 -4.26 12.92 5.25
CA SER A 137 -4.15 11.80 6.18
C SER A 137 -5.52 11.27 6.57
N LEU A 138 -6.44 12.15 6.96
CA LEU A 138 -7.80 11.81 7.32
C LEU A 138 -8.56 11.19 6.15
N LEU A 139 -8.44 11.78 4.94
CA LEU A 139 -9.03 11.22 3.72
C LEU A 139 -8.53 9.79 3.47
N GLY A 140 -7.23 9.58 3.50
CA GLY A 140 -6.64 8.27 3.27
C GLY A 140 -7.05 7.25 4.33
N THR A 141 -7.09 7.67 5.59
CA THR A 141 -7.48 6.84 6.73
C THR A 141 -8.95 6.48 6.64
N ARG A 142 -9.83 7.42 6.29
CA ARG A 142 -11.27 7.15 6.10
C ARG A 142 -11.53 6.15 4.97
N LEU A 143 -10.84 6.29 3.84
CA LEU A 143 -10.94 5.32 2.74
C LEU A 143 -10.45 3.92 3.16
N ALA A 144 -9.43 3.84 4.04
CA ALA A 144 -8.94 2.59 4.57
C ALA A 144 -9.97 1.89 5.47
N THR A 145 -10.73 2.62 6.28
CA THR A 145 -11.80 2.08 7.15
C THR A 145 -12.82 1.27 6.35
N ASP A 146 -13.21 1.76 5.17
CA ASP A 146 -14.19 1.07 4.33
C ASP A 146 -13.64 -0.21 3.66
N ILE A 147 -12.33 -0.36 3.60
CA ILE A 147 -11.66 -1.50 2.95
C ILE A 147 -11.23 -2.55 3.97
N LEU A 148 -10.73 -2.12 5.13
CA LEU A 148 -10.19 -3.00 6.15
C LEU A 148 -11.29 -3.78 6.88
N PRO A 149 -11.08 -5.07 7.17
CA PRO A 149 -11.96 -5.81 8.05
C PRO A 149 -11.67 -5.51 9.53
N ALA A 150 -12.63 -5.86 10.41
CA ALA A 150 -12.40 -5.81 11.85
C ALA A 150 -11.23 -6.73 12.26
N PRO A 151 -10.47 -6.40 13.33
CA PRO A 151 -10.61 -5.21 14.17
C PRO A 151 -9.88 -3.98 13.63
N LEU A 152 -9.09 -4.09 12.54
CA LEU A 152 -8.24 -3.02 12.04
C LEU A 152 -9.00 -1.77 11.58
N ASN A 153 -10.24 -1.92 11.09
CA ASN A 153 -11.09 -0.78 10.77
C ASN A 153 -11.41 0.06 12.02
N GLN A 154 -11.66 -0.59 13.18
CA GLN A 154 -11.90 0.09 14.45
C GLN A 154 -10.65 0.83 14.95
N ASP A 155 -9.47 0.24 14.80
CA ASP A 155 -8.20 0.90 15.14
C ASP A 155 -7.99 2.16 14.30
N VAL A 156 -8.38 2.11 13.03
CA VAL A 156 -8.31 3.23 12.09
C VAL A 156 -9.32 4.32 12.48
N ASP A 157 -10.57 3.96 12.82
CA ASP A 157 -11.59 4.91 13.27
C ASP A 157 -11.17 5.61 14.59
N ASN A 158 -10.60 4.86 15.52
CA ASN A 158 -10.04 5.43 16.75
C ASN A 158 -8.88 6.39 16.47
N ALA A 159 -8.02 6.08 15.51
CA ALA A 159 -6.94 6.98 15.10
C ALA A 159 -7.47 8.28 14.47
N ILE A 160 -8.54 8.20 13.66
CA ILE A 160 -9.23 9.40 13.12
C ILE A 160 -9.76 10.24 14.28
N ALA A 161 -10.51 9.64 15.19
CA ALA A 161 -11.11 10.34 16.34
C ALA A 161 -10.04 11.04 17.20
N GLN A 162 -8.92 10.36 17.49
CA GLN A 162 -7.80 10.94 18.22
C GLN A 162 -7.15 12.10 17.46
N THR A 163 -7.00 11.97 16.14
CA THR A 163 -6.40 13.02 15.31
C THR A 163 -7.30 14.27 15.29
N LEU A 164 -8.60 14.10 15.16
CA LEU A 164 -9.58 15.22 15.21
C LEU A 164 -9.60 15.88 16.59
N ALA A 165 -9.55 15.11 17.67
CA ALA A 165 -9.55 15.65 19.04
C ALA A 165 -8.29 16.46 19.39
N THR A 166 -7.16 16.14 18.76
CA THR A 166 -5.87 16.82 19.04
C THR A 166 -5.60 18.01 18.11
N ASN A 167 -6.32 18.11 16.98
CA ASN A 167 -6.17 19.20 16.02
C ASN A 167 -7.44 20.05 16.07
N THR A 168 -7.35 21.19 16.73
CA THR A 168 -8.45 22.18 16.90
C THR A 168 -8.69 23.03 15.65
N SER A 169 -8.41 22.52 14.46
CA SER A 169 -8.66 23.24 13.21
C SER A 169 -10.18 23.31 12.98
N GLU A 170 -10.71 24.52 12.78
CA GLU A 170 -12.12 24.76 12.45
C GLU A 170 -12.54 24.16 11.09
N PHE A 171 -11.59 23.60 10.33
CA PHE A 171 -11.79 23.10 8.97
C PHE A 171 -12.24 21.64 8.89
N PHE A 172 -12.16 20.87 9.99
CA PHE A 172 -12.51 19.45 9.96
C PHE A 172 -13.43 19.10 11.13
N ASP A 173 -14.64 18.72 10.80
CA ASP A 173 -15.55 18.07 11.72
C ASP A 173 -15.74 16.58 11.38
N THR A 174 -16.26 15.82 12.32
CA THR A 174 -16.54 14.39 12.16
C THR A 174 -17.50 14.15 11.00
N ALA A 175 -18.52 14.98 10.83
CA ALA A 175 -19.52 14.83 9.78
C ALA A 175 -18.92 15.01 8.38
N MET A 176 -17.96 15.93 8.23
CA MET A 176 -17.24 16.12 6.97
C MET A 176 -16.43 14.87 6.60
N ILE A 177 -15.72 14.27 7.56
CA ILE A 177 -14.94 13.05 7.32
C ILE A 177 -15.87 11.84 7.03
N GLU A 178 -16.98 11.72 7.76
CA GLU A 178 -17.98 10.68 7.55
C GLU A 178 -18.71 10.79 6.20
N SER A 179 -18.72 11.98 5.60
CA SER A 179 -19.30 12.18 4.26
C SER A 179 -18.49 11.55 3.13
N ILE A 180 -17.25 11.13 3.42
CA ILE A 180 -16.39 10.44 2.46
C ILE A 180 -16.74 8.95 2.45
N LEU A 181 -17.25 8.48 1.32
CA LEU A 181 -17.69 7.09 1.14
C LEU A 181 -16.84 6.35 0.11
N CYS A 182 -16.39 5.15 0.44
CA CYS A 182 -15.75 4.23 -0.48
C CYS A 182 -16.71 3.08 -0.84
N ALA A 183 -17.43 3.21 -1.95
CA ALA A 183 -18.31 2.16 -2.47
C ALA A 183 -17.46 1.07 -3.15
N SER A 184 -16.90 0.14 -2.37
CA SER A 184 -16.01 -0.90 -2.88
C SER A 184 -16.72 -2.15 -3.43
N GLY A 185 -18.05 -2.11 -3.60
CA GLY A 185 -18.84 -3.26 -4.03
C GLY A 185 -19.00 -4.33 -2.94
N ILE A 186 -19.33 -5.57 -3.35
CA ILE A 186 -19.55 -6.68 -2.42
C ILE A 186 -18.22 -7.06 -1.76
N LYS A 187 -18.17 -7.00 -0.43
CA LYS A 187 -17.05 -7.47 0.38
C LYS A 187 -17.28 -8.92 0.81
N ALA A 188 -16.26 -9.75 0.74
CA ALA A 188 -16.32 -11.08 1.32
C ALA A 188 -16.27 -10.97 2.85
N SER A 189 -17.12 -11.73 3.54
CA SER A 189 -17.03 -11.86 4.99
C SER A 189 -15.74 -12.57 5.37
N ILE A 190 -15.00 -12.01 6.32
CA ILE A 190 -13.74 -12.56 6.84
C ILE A 190 -13.89 -12.66 8.36
N ASP A 191 -13.41 -13.75 8.93
CA ASP A 191 -13.29 -13.89 10.37
C ASP A 191 -12.26 -12.84 10.88
N PRO A 192 -12.65 -11.95 11.81
CA PRO A 192 -11.79 -10.89 12.31
C PRO A 192 -10.52 -11.40 13.00
N GLU A 193 -10.60 -12.51 13.73
CA GLU A 193 -9.46 -13.10 14.43
C GLU A 193 -8.46 -13.69 13.44
N ILE A 194 -8.94 -14.43 12.45
CA ILE A 194 -8.10 -14.98 11.37
C ILE A 194 -7.39 -13.86 10.61
N PHE A 195 -8.10 -12.77 10.28
CA PHE A 195 -7.47 -11.66 9.57
C PHE A 195 -6.39 -10.99 10.43
N LYS A 196 -6.67 -10.74 11.69
CA LYS A 196 -5.71 -10.15 12.65
C LYS A 196 -4.48 -11.03 12.80
N ASP A 197 -4.67 -12.34 12.98
CA ASP A 197 -3.57 -13.29 13.17
C ASP A 197 -2.66 -13.38 11.93
N ILE A 198 -3.25 -13.39 10.73
CA ILE A 198 -2.48 -13.33 9.47
C ILE A 198 -1.71 -12.02 9.36
N PHE A 199 -2.37 -10.89 9.69
CA PHE A 199 -1.72 -9.58 9.65
C PHE A 199 -0.57 -9.49 10.64
N ASP A 200 -0.73 -10.01 11.85
CA ASP A 200 0.30 -10.05 12.87
C ASP A 200 1.47 -10.98 12.46
N ALA A 201 1.17 -12.16 11.92
CA ALA A 201 2.19 -13.07 11.41
C ALA A 201 2.99 -12.47 10.25
N TRP A 202 2.31 -11.82 9.31
CA TRP A 202 2.95 -11.09 8.22
C TRP A 202 3.87 -9.98 8.74
N ARG A 203 3.39 -9.17 9.69
CA ARG A 203 4.15 -8.07 10.30
C ARG A 203 5.38 -8.58 11.05
N LYS A 204 5.22 -9.68 11.79
CA LYS A 204 6.30 -10.31 12.60
C LYS A 204 7.17 -11.25 11.78
N LYS A 205 6.87 -11.45 10.48
CA LYS A 205 7.57 -12.40 9.60
C LYS A 205 7.57 -13.84 10.15
N GLN A 206 6.47 -14.27 10.72
CA GLN A 206 6.31 -15.57 11.34
C GLN A 206 5.70 -16.57 10.37
N VAL A 207 6.25 -17.79 10.37
CA VAL A 207 5.67 -18.92 9.66
C VAL A 207 4.40 -19.36 10.36
N ILE A 208 3.34 -19.60 9.59
CA ILE A 208 2.04 -20.03 10.09
C ILE A 208 1.63 -21.39 9.55
N CYS A 209 0.87 -22.14 10.32
CA CYS A 209 0.10 -23.30 9.85
C CYS A 209 -1.35 -22.86 9.69
N LEU A 210 -1.90 -22.98 8.47
CA LEU A 210 -3.27 -22.59 8.17
C LEU A 210 -4.10 -23.76 7.64
N THR A 211 -5.34 -23.84 8.06
CA THR A 211 -6.34 -24.74 7.51
C THR A 211 -7.12 -24.02 6.43
N TYR A 212 -7.03 -24.49 5.19
CA TYR A 212 -7.61 -23.84 4.02
C TYR A 212 -8.66 -24.70 3.33
N ARG A 213 -9.82 -24.10 3.05
CA ARG A 213 -10.87 -24.72 2.23
C ARG A 213 -10.76 -24.19 0.79
N ASN A 214 -10.44 -25.07 -0.13
CA ASN A 214 -10.35 -24.70 -1.55
C ASN A 214 -11.75 -24.49 -2.19
N PRO A 215 -11.85 -23.94 -3.43
CA PRO A 215 -13.13 -23.74 -4.10
C PRO A 215 -13.96 -25.00 -4.35
N ARG A 216 -13.35 -26.20 -4.26
CA ARG A 216 -14.04 -27.50 -4.40
C ARG A 216 -14.58 -28.02 -3.07
N GLY A 217 -14.34 -27.28 -1.96
CA GLY A 217 -14.76 -27.67 -0.62
C GLY A 217 -13.76 -28.56 0.13
N GLU A 218 -12.64 -28.95 -0.51
CA GLU A 218 -11.61 -29.76 0.14
C GLU A 218 -10.83 -28.93 1.15
N VAL A 219 -10.58 -29.51 2.32
CA VAL A 219 -9.87 -28.86 3.42
C VAL A 219 -8.51 -29.51 3.60
N ALA A 220 -7.45 -28.68 3.70
CA ALA A 220 -6.09 -29.13 3.91
C ALA A 220 -5.32 -28.15 4.79
N GLU A 221 -4.32 -28.64 5.50
CA GLU A 221 -3.39 -27.85 6.27
C GLU A 221 -2.16 -27.50 5.45
N HIS A 222 -1.68 -26.27 5.63
CA HIS A 222 -0.52 -25.76 4.93
C HIS A 222 0.37 -24.95 5.87
N THR A 223 1.67 -25.30 5.91
CA THR A 223 2.67 -24.45 6.56
C THR A 223 3.18 -23.43 5.55
N PHE A 224 3.14 -22.14 5.91
CA PHE A 224 3.22 -21.04 4.97
C PHE A 224 3.96 -19.84 5.52
N GLU A 225 4.74 -19.18 4.66
CA GLU A 225 5.44 -17.93 4.90
C GLU A 225 4.63 -16.77 4.27
N PRO A 226 3.92 -15.94 5.06
CA PRO A 226 3.10 -14.84 4.53
C PRO A 226 3.95 -13.62 4.16
N HIS A 227 4.31 -13.46 2.89
CA HIS A 227 5.15 -12.35 2.42
C HIS A 227 4.37 -11.11 1.98
N ILE A 228 3.17 -11.28 1.41
CA ILE A 228 2.39 -10.18 0.81
C ILE A 228 0.94 -10.31 1.23
N ILE A 229 0.37 -9.21 1.74
CA ILE A 229 -1.08 -9.07 1.92
C ILE A 229 -1.61 -8.20 0.78
N ALA A 230 -2.69 -8.61 0.13
CA ALA A 230 -3.25 -7.92 -1.01
C ALA A 230 -4.77 -7.87 -0.97
N PHE A 231 -5.34 -6.71 -1.30
CA PHE A 231 -6.77 -6.55 -1.52
C PHE A 231 -7.06 -6.47 -3.02
N HIS A 232 -7.96 -7.32 -3.49
CA HIS A 232 -8.34 -7.35 -4.90
C HIS A 232 -9.83 -7.65 -5.07
N ARG A 233 -10.57 -6.70 -5.62
CA ARG A 233 -12.02 -6.83 -5.93
C ARG A 233 -12.88 -7.28 -4.75
N GLY A 234 -12.72 -6.65 -3.60
CA GLY A 234 -13.48 -6.97 -2.39
C GLY A 234 -12.97 -8.18 -1.60
N ILE A 235 -11.90 -8.82 -2.04
CA ILE A 235 -11.33 -10.02 -1.43
C ILE A 235 -9.91 -9.76 -0.97
N TRP A 236 -9.62 -10.16 0.26
CA TRP A 236 -8.27 -10.15 0.80
C TRP A 236 -7.55 -11.46 0.52
N TYR A 237 -6.28 -11.35 0.16
CA TYR A 237 -5.39 -12.46 -0.14
C TYR A 237 -4.11 -12.34 0.65
N VAL A 238 -3.53 -13.49 0.96
CA VAL A 238 -2.14 -13.60 1.44
C VAL A 238 -1.34 -14.44 0.46
N LYS A 239 -0.17 -13.91 0.02
CA LYS A 239 0.73 -14.56 -0.93
C LYS A 239 2.10 -14.75 -0.31
N GLY A 240 2.70 -15.88 -0.59
CA GLY A 240 4.02 -16.21 -0.07
C GLY A 240 4.49 -17.57 -0.53
N TYR A 241 5.31 -18.23 0.29
CA TYR A 241 5.85 -19.52 -0.02
C TYR A 241 5.28 -20.62 0.87
N LYS A 242 5.12 -21.80 0.32
CA LYS A 242 5.00 -23.00 1.13
C LYS A 242 6.30 -23.18 1.91
N TYR A 243 6.20 -23.31 3.23
CA TYR A 243 7.37 -23.41 4.12
C TYR A 243 8.34 -24.52 3.70
N GLY A 244 9.63 -24.23 3.79
CA GLY A 244 10.68 -25.14 3.38
C GLY A 244 10.84 -25.30 1.87
N THR A 245 10.07 -24.57 1.06
CA THR A 245 10.16 -24.64 -0.41
C THR A 245 10.11 -23.22 -1.00
N LYS A 246 10.39 -23.09 -2.29
CA LYS A 246 10.17 -21.83 -3.04
C LYS A 246 8.87 -21.87 -3.86
N GLU A 247 7.95 -22.74 -3.50
CA GLU A 247 6.67 -22.87 -4.15
C GLU A 247 5.74 -21.73 -3.73
N ILE A 248 5.37 -20.86 -4.69
CA ILE A 248 4.49 -19.71 -4.44
C ILE A 248 3.06 -20.20 -4.23
N ARG A 249 2.45 -19.75 -3.15
CA ARG A 249 1.04 -19.98 -2.82
C ARG A 249 0.31 -18.64 -2.66
N LEU A 250 -0.98 -18.68 -2.98
CA LEU A 250 -1.91 -17.56 -2.83
C LEU A 250 -3.19 -18.09 -2.19
N TYR A 251 -3.51 -17.58 -1.01
CA TYR A 251 -4.71 -17.95 -0.27
C TYR A 251 -5.67 -16.77 -0.16
N ALA A 252 -6.94 -17.01 -0.44
CA ALA A 252 -8.00 -16.05 -0.15
C ALA A 252 -8.34 -16.13 1.35
N ILE A 253 -8.19 -15.05 2.09
CA ILE A 253 -8.24 -15.07 3.56
C ILE A 253 -9.57 -15.57 4.07
N GLN A 254 -10.69 -15.21 3.44
CA GLN A 254 -12.03 -15.70 3.82
C GLN A 254 -12.25 -17.23 3.70
N ARG A 255 -11.29 -17.96 3.12
CA ARG A 255 -11.32 -19.43 3.00
C ARG A 255 -10.41 -20.13 4.00
N ILE A 256 -9.72 -19.38 4.84
CA ILE A 256 -8.93 -19.91 5.94
C ILE A 256 -9.89 -20.15 7.09
N THR A 257 -9.95 -21.38 7.60
CA THR A 257 -10.87 -21.81 8.64
C THR A 257 -10.20 -22.07 9.99
N GLY A 258 -8.88 -22.06 10.02
CA GLY A 258 -8.07 -22.18 11.23
C GLY A 258 -6.66 -21.67 10.98
N LEU A 259 -6.03 -21.17 12.03
CA LEU A 259 -4.66 -20.64 11.97
C LEU A 259 -3.93 -20.92 13.29
N HIS A 260 -2.72 -21.42 13.17
CA HIS A 260 -1.78 -21.60 14.28
C HIS A 260 -0.44 -20.95 13.87
N GLY A 261 0.10 -20.09 14.72
CA GLY A 261 1.29 -19.31 14.39
C GLY A 261 2.52 -19.65 15.21
N GLY A 262 3.65 -19.06 14.81
CA GLY A 262 4.83 -18.95 15.65
C GLY A 262 5.81 -20.13 15.59
N ILE A 263 5.81 -20.92 14.51
CA ILE A 263 6.73 -22.06 14.38
C ILE A 263 8.17 -21.59 14.14
N ASP A 264 8.35 -20.57 13.29
CA ASP A 264 9.66 -20.08 12.86
C ASP A 264 9.52 -18.65 12.28
N CYS A 265 10.65 -18.02 11.93
CA CYS A 265 10.68 -16.72 11.26
C CYS A 265 11.27 -16.87 9.87
N PHE A 266 10.85 -16.00 8.95
CA PHE A 266 11.38 -15.96 7.58
C PHE A 266 11.87 -14.55 7.24
N GLU A 267 12.76 -14.45 6.25
CA GLU A 267 13.17 -13.17 5.69
C GLU A 267 12.28 -12.78 4.50
N THR A 268 11.93 -11.52 4.41
CA THR A 268 11.09 -11.00 3.34
C THR A 268 11.80 -11.11 1.99
N ASP A 269 11.14 -11.73 1.01
CA ASP A 269 11.66 -11.80 -0.36
C ASP A 269 11.22 -10.60 -1.19
N LYS A 270 12.13 -9.62 -1.37
CA LYS A 270 11.89 -8.43 -2.20
C LYS A 270 11.59 -8.80 -3.66
N LYS A 271 12.21 -9.86 -4.20
CA LYS A 271 11.98 -10.31 -5.59
C LYS A 271 10.55 -10.83 -5.80
N LEU A 272 9.99 -11.52 -4.80
CA LEU A 272 8.59 -11.94 -4.86
C LEU A 272 7.64 -10.75 -4.96
N LEU A 273 7.89 -9.69 -4.18
CA LEU A 273 7.09 -8.47 -4.19
C LEU A 273 7.19 -7.76 -5.55
N GLU A 274 8.40 -7.55 -6.06
CA GLU A 274 8.64 -6.93 -7.38
C GLU A 274 7.97 -7.72 -8.51
N ASN A 275 8.14 -9.04 -8.52
CA ASN A 275 7.51 -9.91 -9.50
C ASN A 275 5.98 -9.85 -9.42
N THR A 276 5.43 -9.80 -8.20
CA THR A 276 3.99 -9.68 -8.00
C THR A 276 3.48 -8.32 -8.49
N ARG A 277 4.22 -7.23 -8.29
CA ARG A 277 3.87 -5.90 -8.84
C ARG A 277 3.91 -5.87 -10.38
N LYS A 278 4.94 -6.49 -10.98
CA LYS A 278 5.11 -6.51 -12.45
C LYS A 278 4.11 -7.44 -13.15
N LYS A 279 3.89 -8.64 -12.60
CA LYS A 279 3.07 -9.69 -13.25
C LYS A 279 1.62 -9.74 -12.75
N GLY A 280 1.30 -9.03 -11.66
CA GLY A 280 0.01 -9.08 -10.98
C GLY A 280 -0.07 -10.16 -9.90
N LEU A 281 -1.08 -10.02 -9.03
CA LEU A 281 -1.26 -10.88 -7.85
C LEU A 281 -1.34 -12.38 -8.20
N PHE A 282 -2.08 -12.71 -9.25
CA PHE A 282 -2.37 -14.09 -9.65
C PHE A 282 -1.41 -14.66 -10.69
N ASN A 283 -0.47 -13.84 -11.19
CA ASN A 283 0.47 -14.22 -12.25
C ASN A 283 -0.20 -14.90 -13.46
N TYR A 284 -1.40 -14.41 -13.84
CA TYR A 284 -2.11 -14.93 -15.01
C TYR A 284 -1.35 -14.61 -16.29
N GLU A 285 -1.40 -15.52 -17.23
CA GLU A 285 -0.91 -15.28 -18.58
C GLU A 285 -1.67 -14.13 -19.23
N LYS A 286 -0.92 -13.28 -19.91
CA LYS A 286 -1.47 -12.15 -20.67
C LYS A 286 -1.61 -12.55 -22.12
N ILE A 287 -2.76 -12.22 -22.72
CA ILE A 287 -2.96 -12.32 -24.16
C ILE A 287 -2.65 -10.99 -24.83
N ALA A 288 -2.06 -11.05 -26.00
CA ALA A 288 -1.76 -9.89 -26.84
C ALA A 288 -2.63 -9.88 -28.10
N GLY A 289 -2.55 -8.78 -28.86
CA GLY A 289 -3.26 -8.66 -30.12
C GLY A 289 -4.78 -8.56 -29.98
N ILE A 290 -5.26 -8.02 -28.84
CA ILE A 290 -6.70 -7.83 -28.61
C ILE A 290 -7.14 -6.56 -29.34
N LYS A 291 -8.06 -6.73 -30.32
CA LYS A 291 -8.71 -5.65 -31.05
C LYS A 291 -10.21 -5.76 -30.86
N LEU A 292 -10.81 -4.67 -30.39
CA LEU A 292 -12.23 -4.60 -30.06
C LEU A 292 -12.88 -3.50 -30.88
N HIS A 293 -14.13 -3.70 -31.26
CA HIS A 293 -15.03 -2.65 -31.74
C HIS A 293 -16.00 -2.33 -30.61
N CYS A 294 -16.09 -1.06 -30.25
CA CYS A 294 -16.96 -0.57 -29.17
C CYS A 294 -18.02 0.33 -29.79
N ASP A 295 -19.29 0.07 -29.50
CA ASP A 295 -20.43 0.82 -29.95
C ASP A 295 -20.35 2.31 -29.57
N ALA A 296 -20.88 3.21 -30.39
CA ALA A 296 -20.87 4.65 -30.14
C ALA A 296 -21.53 5.04 -28.82
N SER A 297 -22.53 4.27 -28.35
CA SER A 297 -23.23 4.52 -27.06
C SER A 297 -22.34 4.40 -25.81
N ILE A 298 -21.22 3.70 -25.92
CA ILE A 298 -20.25 3.55 -24.82
C ILE A 298 -18.90 4.21 -25.10
N ALA A 299 -18.76 4.86 -26.27
CA ALA A 299 -17.48 5.41 -26.72
C ALA A 299 -16.87 6.40 -25.71
N PHE A 300 -17.69 7.30 -25.15
CA PHE A 300 -17.25 8.27 -24.16
C PHE A 300 -16.69 7.58 -22.90
N TYR A 301 -17.41 6.59 -22.38
CA TYR A 301 -17.00 5.83 -21.20
C TYR A 301 -15.71 5.03 -21.45
N ILE A 302 -15.54 4.44 -22.61
CA ILE A 302 -14.33 3.75 -23.03
C ILE A 302 -13.14 4.72 -23.10
N TYR A 303 -13.37 5.93 -23.62
CA TYR A 303 -12.33 6.94 -23.72
C TYR A 303 -11.84 7.40 -22.35
N GLU A 304 -12.73 7.56 -21.37
CA GLU A 304 -12.36 7.87 -19.99
C GLU A 304 -11.52 6.75 -19.34
N GLN A 305 -11.80 5.50 -19.69
CA GLN A 305 -11.07 4.33 -19.17
C GLN A 305 -9.76 4.03 -19.93
N GLN A 306 -9.42 4.76 -20.97
CA GLN A 306 -8.25 4.53 -21.82
C GLN A 306 -6.96 4.30 -21.02
N LYS A 307 -6.75 5.08 -19.95
CA LYS A 307 -5.57 4.98 -19.08
C LYS A 307 -5.48 3.66 -18.34
N LYS A 308 -6.61 3.03 -18.03
CA LYS A 308 -6.67 1.77 -17.28
C LYS A 308 -6.07 0.61 -18.07
N PHE A 309 -6.33 0.56 -19.38
CA PHE A 309 -5.87 -0.52 -20.25
C PHE A 309 -4.64 -0.16 -21.08
N LYS A 310 -4.12 1.09 -20.96
CA LYS A 310 -3.03 1.62 -21.80
C LYS A 310 -3.26 1.28 -23.28
N SER A 311 -4.48 1.49 -23.74
CA SER A 311 -4.96 1.10 -25.07
C SER A 311 -4.68 2.17 -26.12
N LYS A 312 -4.59 1.74 -27.39
CA LYS A 312 -4.67 2.63 -28.55
C LYS A 312 -6.13 2.67 -29.01
N ILE A 313 -6.68 3.87 -29.16
CA ILE A 313 -8.07 4.10 -29.58
C ILE A 313 -8.08 4.84 -30.90
N GLU A 314 -8.90 4.35 -31.82
CA GLU A 314 -9.20 4.96 -33.13
C GLU A 314 -10.72 5.18 -33.20
N ARG A 315 -11.17 6.42 -33.50
CA ARG A 315 -12.58 6.76 -33.64
C ARG A 315 -12.97 6.61 -35.10
N LEU A 316 -14.10 5.99 -35.34
CA LEU A 316 -14.67 5.81 -36.65
C LEU A 316 -15.70 6.92 -36.97
N ASP A 317 -16.14 7.02 -38.25
CA ASP A 317 -17.06 8.06 -38.72
C ASP A 317 -18.46 7.99 -38.08
N ASP A 318 -18.87 6.81 -37.61
CA ASP A 318 -20.13 6.55 -36.91
C ASP A 318 -20.01 6.75 -35.36
N ASP A 319 -18.96 7.40 -34.92
CA ASP A 319 -18.64 7.62 -33.50
C ASP A 319 -18.31 6.36 -32.69
N SER A 320 -18.30 5.17 -33.31
CA SER A 320 -17.81 3.95 -32.69
C SER A 320 -16.28 3.96 -32.55
N LEU A 321 -15.72 3.06 -31.74
CA LEU A 321 -14.29 3.01 -31.49
C LEU A 321 -13.69 1.65 -31.86
N ILE A 322 -12.48 1.70 -32.43
CA ILE A 322 -11.59 0.55 -32.50
C ILE A 322 -10.57 0.70 -31.36
N VAL A 323 -10.56 -0.28 -30.45
CA VAL A 323 -9.68 -0.29 -29.27
C VAL A 323 -8.68 -1.44 -29.39
N THR A 324 -7.39 -1.10 -29.41
CA THR A 324 -6.30 -2.09 -29.38
C THR A 324 -5.70 -2.09 -27.96
N LEU A 325 -5.84 -3.20 -27.25
CA LEU A 325 -5.35 -3.34 -25.89
C LEU A 325 -3.88 -3.77 -25.87
N ASN A 326 -3.13 -3.25 -24.92
CA ASN A 326 -1.84 -3.82 -24.55
C ASN A 326 -2.04 -5.23 -23.95
N PRO A 327 -0.97 -6.08 -23.95
CA PRO A 327 -1.07 -7.42 -23.38
C PRO A 327 -1.68 -7.40 -21.98
N THR A 328 -2.84 -8.05 -21.84
CA THR A 328 -3.63 -8.03 -20.61
C THR A 328 -4.18 -9.40 -20.26
N VAL A 329 -4.65 -9.57 -19.04
CA VAL A 329 -5.15 -10.83 -18.52
C VAL A 329 -6.48 -11.18 -19.19
N GLU A 330 -6.57 -12.35 -19.82
CA GLU A 330 -7.70 -12.76 -20.65
C GLU A 330 -9.04 -12.70 -19.91
N HIS A 331 -9.12 -13.29 -18.71
CA HIS A 331 -10.38 -13.34 -17.96
C HIS A 331 -10.88 -11.95 -17.52
N GLU A 332 -10.00 -10.96 -17.35
CA GLU A 332 -10.40 -9.57 -17.06
C GLU A 332 -11.07 -8.93 -18.26
N VAL A 333 -10.53 -9.18 -19.44
CA VAL A 333 -11.13 -8.70 -20.70
C VAL A 333 -12.45 -9.37 -20.96
N VAL A 334 -12.54 -10.69 -20.76
CA VAL A 334 -13.80 -11.44 -20.91
C VAL A 334 -14.89 -10.85 -20.01
N ARG A 335 -14.59 -10.64 -18.72
CA ARG A 335 -15.55 -10.03 -17.78
C ARG A 335 -15.96 -8.62 -18.18
N TRP A 336 -15.01 -7.80 -18.61
CA TRP A 336 -15.30 -6.44 -19.08
C TRP A 336 -16.23 -6.45 -20.29
N ILE A 337 -15.94 -7.27 -21.32
CA ILE A 337 -16.76 -7.36 -22.50
C ILE A 337 -18.19 -7.84 -22.16
N LEU A 338 -18.33 -8.85 -21.32
CA LEU A 338 -19.64 -9.37 -20.91
C LEU A 338 -20.45 -8.35 -20.08
N ALA A 339 -19.78 -7.54 -19.26
CA ALA A 339 -20.42 -6.47 -18.49
C ALA A 339 -21.06 -5.39 -19.38
N GLU A 340 -20.54 -5.23 -20.61
CA GLU A 340 -21.06 -4.25 -21.58
C GLU A 340 -22.23 -4.79 -22.40
N ALA A 341 -22.79 -5.94 -22.05
CA ALA A 341 -24.05 -6.47 -22.60
C ALA A 341 -24.14 -6.46 -24.16
N GLY A 342 -23.07 -6.84 -24.83
CA GLY A 342 -23.00 -6.93 -26.28
C GLY A 342 -22.56 -5.67 -27.03
N ARG A 343 -22.35 -4.54 -26.32
CA ARG A 343 -21.86 -3.27 -26.92
C ARG A 343 -20.38 -3.31 -27.32
N ILE A 344 -19.66 -4.36 -26.98
CA ILE A 344 -18.27 -4.59 -27.37
C ILE A 344 -18.18 -5.87 -28.18
N GLN A 345 -17.68 -5.74 -29.42
CA GLN A 345 -17.41 -6.86 -30.32
C GLN A 345 -15.91 -7.16 -30.33
N VAL A 346 -15.53 -8.43 -30.17
CA VAL A 346 -14.13 -8.86 -30.31
C VAL A 346 -13.81 -9.01 -31.80
N LEU A 347 -12.88 -8.22 -32.31
CA LEU A 347 -12.36 -8.36 -33.67
C LEU A 347 -11.24 -9.40 -33.73
N GLU A 348 -10.32 -9.31 -32.74
CA GLU A 348 -9.17 -10.21 -32.58
C GLU A 348 -8.86 -10.43 -31.10
N PRO A 349 -8.30 -11.59 -30.70
CA PRO A 349 -8.06 -12.80 -31.50
C PRO A 349 -9.32 -13.67 -31.59
N LYS A 350 -9.33 -14.59 -32.57
CA LYS A 350 -10.47 -15.53 -32.82
C LYS A 350 -10.78 -16.39 -31.56
N SER A 351 -9.77 -16.77 -30.77
CA SER A 351 -9.95 -17.53 -29.54
C SER A 351 -10.81 -16.80 -28.51
N LEU A 352 -10.52 -15.50 -28.28
CA LEU A 352 -11.29 -14.65 -27.39
C LEU A 352 -12.71 -14.44 -27.89
N ARG A 353 -12.88 -14.20 -29.22
CA ARG A 353 -14.20 -14.08 -29.84
C ARG A 353 -15.04 -15.34 -29.61
N LYS A 354 -14.45 -16.53 -29.77
CA LYS A 354 -15.14 -17.79 -29.49
C LYS A 354 -15.60 -17.87 -28.05
N LYS A 355 -14.74 -17.55 -27.06
CA LYS A 355 -15.10 -17.55 -25.64
C LYS A 355 -16.29 -16.63 -25.33
N ILE A 356 -16.29 -15.40 -25.87
CA ILE A 356 -17.39 -14.45 -25.65
C ILE A 356 -18.68 -14.97 -26.24
N ARG A 357 -18.64 -15.50 -27.49
CA ARG A 357 -19.82 -16.10 -28.13
C ARG A 357 -20.38 -17.29 -27.33
N ASP A 358 -19.51 -18.19 -26.87
CA ASP A 358 -19.94 -19.37 -26.14
C ASP A 358 -20.53 -18.97 -24.75
N ALA A 359 -19.96 -17.95 -24.09
CA ALA A 359 -20.53 -17.38 -22.88
C ALA A 359 -21.91 -16.73 -23.13
N GLY A 360 -22.05 -15.94 -24.18
CA GLY A 360 -23.34 -15.34 -24.57
C GLY A 360 -24.40 -16.37 -24.87
N LYS A 361 -24.03 -17.45 -25.57
CA LYS A 361 -24.94 -18.58 -25.85
C LYS A 361 -25.39 -19.25 -24.54
N ASN A 362 -24.50 -19.49 -23.62
CA ASN A 362 -24.82 -20.08 -22.31
C ASN A 362 -25.78 -19.18 -21.51
N ILE A 363 -25.52 -17.87 -21.49
CA ILE A 363 -26.39 -16.89 -20.81
C ILE A 363 -27.81 -16.96 -21.43
N TYR A 364 -27.91 -16.91 -22.75
CA TYR A 364 -29.19 -17.02 -23.43
C TYR A 364 -29.93 -18.32 -23.09
N THR A 365 -29.25 -19.48 -23.23
CA THR A 365 -29.86 -20.80 -22.98
C THR A 365 -30.34 -20.98 -21.54
N GLN A 366 -29.65 -20.41 -20.54
CA GLN A 366 -30.04 -20.57 -19.14
C GLN A 366 -31.12 -19.58 -18.68
N ASN A 367 -31.41 -18.53 -19.47
CA ASN A 367 -32.42 -17.52 -19.16
C ASN A 367 -33.58 -17.49 -20.15
N SER A 368 -33.63 -18.45 -21.07
CA SER A 368 -34.77 -18.74 -21.96
C SER A 368 -35.61 -19.86 -21.39
#